data_5111bcdb07c54697eb94bb4ce4fc7362
#
_entry.id   5111bcdb07c54697eb94bb4ce4fc7362
#
_cell.length_a   1.000
_cell.length_b   1.000
_cell.length_c   1.000
_cell.angle_alpha   90.00
_cell.angle_beta   90.00
_cell.angle_gamma   90.00
#
_symmetry.space_group_name_H-M   'P 1'
#
loop_
_entity.id
_entity.type
_entity.pdbx_description
1 polymer ?
#
loop_
_entity_poly.entity_id
_entity_poly.type
_entity_poly.pdbx_seq_one_letter_code
_entity_poly.pdbx_strand_id
1 'polypeptide(L)'
;MEPLAERLRPKTLDEYIGQQHLVGEGAVLRRMIDSGRINSFILWGPPGVGKTTLAQIIANKLQTPFYTLSAVTSGVKDVRDVIERAKSNRFFSSASPILFIDEIHRFSKSQQDSLLGAVEKGIVTLIGATTENPSFEVIRPLLSRCQLYVLKPLEKDDLIQLLQRAITTDVELKKLHINLKETDAMLRYSGGDARKLLNILQLVVESESNETIEITDELVVNRLQQNPLAYDKQGEMHYDIISAFIKSIRGSDPDAALYWMARMIEGGEQPEFIARRLVISASEDIGLANPNALLLANAAFDTVMKIGWPEARIALAEACVYLATSPKSNSAYMAINDALQLVKETGNLPVPLHLRNAPTQLMSQLGYSDGYKYPHDFPNHYTPQQYMPDALKGHRLWTPGHHPIEERQYQQWDKIIHNS
;
A
#
# COMPACT_ATOMS: atom_id res chain seq x y z
N MET A 1 21.96 -10.28 21.47
CA MET A 1 20.87 -10.00 22.46
C MET A 1 19.57 -9.91 21.67
N GLU A 2 18.45 -10.38 22.22
CA GLU A 2 17.16 -10.30 21.55
C GLU A 2 16.73 -8.82 21.42
N PRO A 3 16.20 -8.36 20.27
CA PRO A 3 15.78 -6.97 20.08
C PRO A 3 14.72 -6.53 21.10
N LEU A 4 14.76 -5.28 21.53
CA LEU A 4 13.83 -4.73 22.52
C LEU A 4 12.36 -4.90 22.09
N ALA A 5 12.06 -4.71 20.82
CA ALA A 5 10.72 -4.88 20.26
C ALA A 5 10.19 -6.33 20.41
N GLU A 6 11.05 -7.33 20.40
CA GLU A 6 10.66 -8.72 20.60
C GLU A 6 10.51 -9.05 22.08
N ARG A 7 11.43 -8.60 22.93
CA ARG A 7 11.35 -8.77 24.39
C ARG A 7 10.08 -8.17 24.99
N LEU A 8 9.62 -7.04 24.44
CA LEU A 8 8.43 -6.31 24.89
C LEU A 8 7.15 -6.70 24.17
N ARG A 9 7.18 -7.72 23.31
CA ARG A 9 5.99 -8.16 22.59
C ARG A 9 4.87 -8.50 23.58
N PRO A 10 3.70 -7.86 23.49
CA PRO A 10 2.55 -8.14 24.35
C PRO A 10 2.14 -9.61 24.28
N LYS A 11 1.82 -10.19 25.44
CA LYS A 11 1.36 -11.57 25.57
C LYS A 11 -0.14 -11.67 25.81
N THR A 12 -0.75 -10.60 26.29
CA THR A 12 -2.18 -10.50 26.60
C THR A 12 -2.81 -9.28 25.92
N LEU A 13 -4.15 -9.25 25.80
CA LEU A 13 -4.86 -8.10 25.28
C LEU A 13 -4.73 -6.85 26.16
N ASP A 14 -4.54 -7.03 27.46
CA ASP A 14 -4.41 -5.92 28.40
C ASP A 14 -3.03 -5.24 28.29
N GLU A 15 -2.04 -5.96 27.78
CA GLU A 15 -0.73 -5.42 27.43
C GLU A 15 -0.68 -4.79 26.05
N TYR A 16 -1.71 -5.03 25.23
CA TYR A 16 -1.74 -4.59 23.84
C TYR A 16 -2.17 -3.13 23.76
N ILE A 17 -1.24 -2.26 23.39
CA ILE A 17 -1.45 -0.80 23.32
C ILE A 17 -2.12 -0.42 22.00
N GLY A 18 -3.05 0.53 22.07
CA GLY A 18 -3.80 1.03 20.94
C GLY A 18 -4.96 0.14 20.49
N GLN A 19 -5.56 0.44 19.35
CA GLN A 19 -6.65 -0.32 18.71
C GLN A 19 -7.90 -0.51 19.58
N GLN A 20 -8.21 0.43 20.46
CA GLN A 20 -9.33 0.32 21.40
C GLN A 20 -10.68 0.05 20.73
N HIS A 21 -10.87 0.52 19.50
CA HIS A 21 -12.07 0.27 18.70
C HIS A 21 -12.26 -1.21 18.31
N LEU A 22 -11.19 -2.03 18.34
CA LEU A 22 -11.23 -3.47 18.03
C LEU A 22 -11.13 -4.34 19.27
N VAL A 23 -10.24 -4.00 20.21
CA VAL A 23 -9.86 -4.84 21.34
C VAL A 23 -10.16 -4.22 22.69
N GLY A 24 -10.68 -2.99 22.75
CA GLY A 24 -11.15 -2.37 23.99
C GLY A 24 -12.34 -3.10 24.60
N GLU A 25 -12.73 -2.71 25.78
CA GLU A 25 -13.86 -3.30 26.49
C GLU A 25 -15.15 -3.21 25.64
N GLY A 26 -15.83 -4.35 25.44
CA GLY A 26 -17.04 -4.42 24.62
C GLY A 26 -16.84 -4.30 23.11
N ALA A 27 -15.61 -4.16 22.61
CA ALA A 27 -15.32 -4.10 21.18
C ALA A 27 -15.54 -5.45 20.49
N VAL A 28 -15.77 -5.39 19.17
CA VAL A 28 -16.19 -6.56 18.37
C VAL A 28 -15.18 -7.71 18.46
N LEU A 29 -13.91 -7.44 18.25
CA LEU A 29 -12.89 -8.50 18.26
C LEU A 29 -12.65 -9.00 19.70
N ARG A 30 -12.70 -8.13 20.71
CA ARG A 30 -12.59 -8.51 22.12
C ARG A 30 -13.70 -9.52 22.51
N ARG A 31 -14.97 -9.24 22.15
CA ARG A 31 -16.09 -10.14 22.42
C ARG A 31 -15.94 -11.51 21.74
N MET A 32 -15.46 -11.53 20.48
CA MET A 32 -15.19 -12.78 19.78
C MET A 32 -14.12 -13.62 20.49
N ILE A 33 -13.02 -12.99 20.90
CA ILE A 33 -11.93 -13.63 21.62
C ILE A 33 -12.41 -14.16 22.97
N ASP A 34 -13.17 -13.35 23.72
CA ASP A 34 -13.68 -13.72 25.04
C ASP A 34 -14.74 -14.85 24.96
N SER A 35 -15.50 -14.94 23.86
CA SER A 35 -16.43 -16.05 23.63
C SER A 35 -15.74 -17.36 23.20
N GLY A 36 -14.45 -17.36 22.95
CA GLY A 36 -13.69 -18.51 22.45
C GLY A 36 -14.02 -18.90 21.00
N ARG A 37 -14.79 -18.09 20.28
CA ARG A 37 -15.23 -18.37 18.90
C ARG A 37 -14.75 -17.24 17.99
N ILE A 38 -13.77 -17.56 17.14
CA ILE A 38 -13.28 -16.63 16.12
C ILE A 38 -13.58 -17.19 14.73
N ASN A 39 -14.03 -16.32 13.84
CA ASN A 39 -14.14 -16.58 12.41
C ASN A 39 -12.84 -16.19 11.73
N SER A 40 -12.64 -16.61 10.48
CA SER A 40 -11.52 -16.13 9.68
C SER A 40 -11.65 -14.64 9.40
N PHE A 41 -10.53 -13.92 9.45
CA PHE A 41 -10.51 -12.47 9.21
C PHE A 41 -9.17 -11.99 8.65
N ILE A 42 -9.19 -10.78 8.13
CA ILE A 42 -8.02 -10.07 7.62
C ILE A 42 -7.79 -8.82 8.46
N LEU A 43 -6.58 -8.64 8.92
CA LEU A 43 -6.09 -7.44 9.60
C LEU A 43 -5.42 -6.52 8.56
N TRP A 44 -6.03 -5.38 8.30
CA TRP A 44 -5.49 -4.38 7.40
C TRP A 44 -5.06 -3.13 8.17
N GLY A 45 -3.86 -2.65 7.94
CA GLY A 45 -3.35 -1.43 8.56
C GLY A 45 -1.86 -1.23 8.33
N PRO A 46 -1.31 -0.06 8.70
CA PRO A 46 0.08 0.28 8.45
C PRO A 46 1.06 -0.70 9.15
N PRO A 47 2.34 -0.68 8.79
CA PRO A 47 3.36 -1.48 9.47
C PRO A 47 3.47 -1.07 10.96
N GLY A 48 3.96 -1.97 11.80
CA GLY A 48 4.27 -1.72 13.20
C GLY A 48 3.09 -1.51 14.17
N VAL A 49 1.83 -1.59 13.71
CA VAL A 49 0.63 -1.40 14.56
C VAL A 49 0.21 -2.66 15.33
N GLY A 50 0.99 -3.73 15.25
CA GLY A 50 0.78 -4.94 16.07
C GLY A 50 -0.08 -6.03 15.45
N LYS A 51 -0.29 -6.10 14.11
CA LYS A 51 -1.07 -7.17 13.44
C LYS A 51 -0.65 -8.58 13.82
N THR A 52 0.63 -8.89 13.70
CA THR A 52 1.22 -10.20 14.04
C THR A 52 1.10 -10.49 15.53
N THR A 53 1.34 -9.47 16.37
CA THR A 53 1.22 -9.57 17.82
C THR A 53 -0.22 -9.88 18.25
N LEU A 54 -1.20 -9.23 17.65
CA LEU A 54 -2.62 -9.48 17.94
C LEU A 54 -3.02 -10.91 17.58
N ALA A 55 -2.59 -11.42 16.43
CA ALA A 55 -2.84 -12.81 16.04
C ALA A 55 -2.25 -13.81 17.04
N GLN A 56 -1.05 -13.53 17.52
CA GLN A 56 -0.38 -14.38 18.54
C GLN A 56 -1.10 -14.36 19.89
N ILE A 57 -1.51 -13.19 20.37
CA ILE A 57 -2.29 -13.03 21.60
C ILE A 57 -3.61 -13.83 21.51
N ILE A 58 -4.28 -13.77 20.38
CA ILE A 58 -5.53 -14.51 20.14
C ILE A 58 -5.28 -16.02 20.25
N ALA A 59 -4.25 -16.51 19.56
CA ALA A 59 -3.91 -17.94 19.60
C ALA A 59 -3.57 -18.43 21.01
N ASN A 60 -2.78 -17.63 21.73
CA ASN A 60 -2.42 -17.95 23.13
C ASN A 60 -3.65 -17.97 24.04
N LYS A 61 -4.52 -16.98 23.93
CA LYS A 61 -5.75 -16.90 24.75
C LYS A 61 -6.71 -18.06 24.48
N LEU A 62 -6.82 -18.47 23.21
CA LEU A 62 -7.68 -19.58 22.81
C LEU A 62 -7.04 -20.97 22.99
N GLN A 63 -5.77 -21.01 23.36
CA GLN A 63 -4.98 -22.24 23.51
C GLN A 63 -5.06 -23.15 22.26
N THR A 64 -5.11 -22.52 21.09
CA THR A 64 -5.20 -23.23 19.80
C THR A 64 -3.83 -23.30 19.12
N PRO A 65 -3.52 -24.36 18.37
CA PRO A 65 -2.30 -24.44 17.58
C PRO A 65 -2.19 -23.24 16.62
N PHE A 66 -1.02 -22.63 16.55
CA PHE A 66 -0.74 -21.44 15.75
C PHE A 66 0.31 -21.76 14.70
N TYR A 67 -0.10 -21.71 13.43
CA TYR A 67 0.77 -21.89 12.28
C TYR A 67 1.02 -20.56 11.61
N THR A 68 2.26 -20.26 11.31
CA THR A 68 2.65 -19.01 10.63
C THR A 68 3.23 -19.31 9.28
N LEU A 69 2.74 -18.61 8.25
CA LEU A 69 3.33 -18.56 6.92
C LEU A 69 3.70 -17.11 6.60
N SER A 70 4.90 -16.93 6.05
CA SER A 70 5.30 -15.66 5.47
C SER A 70 5.06 -15.69 3.97
N ALA A 71 4.27 -14.77 3.45
CA ALA A 71 4.01 -14.72 2.02
C ALA A 71 5.26 -14.40 1.18
N VAL A 72 6.33 -13.91 1.80
CA VAL A 72 7.61 -13.65 1.13
C VAL A 72 8.40 -14.92 0.86
N THR A 73 8.31 -15.93 1.76
CA THR A 73 9.18 -17.12 1.71
C THR A 73 8.44 -18.42 1.47
N SER A 74 7.10 -18.45 1.65
CA SER A 74 6.30 -19.67 1.58
C SER A 74 5.72 -19.90 0.19
N GLY A 75 5.85 -21.14 -0.32
CA GLY A 75 5.25 -21.58 -1.58
C GLY A 75 3.89 -22.27 -1.41
N VAL A 76 3.26 -22.68 -2.51
CA VAL A 76 2.00 -23.46 -2.50
C VAL A 76 2.13 -24.77 -1.72
N LYS A 77 3.32 -25.38 -1.76
CA LYS A 77 3.61 -26.62 -1.03
C LYS A 77 3.52 -26.38 0.48
N ASP A 78 4.13 -25.31 0.98
CA ASP A 78 4.11 -24.99 2.41
C ASP A 78 2.69 -24.75 2.93
N VAL A 79 1.86 -24.09 2.12
CA VAL A 79 0.43 -23.90 2.43
C VAL A 79 -0.28 -25.24 2.58
N ARG A 80 -0.06 -26.17 1.63
CA ARG A 80 -0.68 -27.51 1.67
C ARG A 80 -0.19 -28.33 2.86
N ASP A 81 1.12 -28.29 3.15
CA ASP A 81 1.72 -29.04 4.27
C ASP A 81 1.14 -28.57 5.61
N VAL A 82 0.95 -27.26 5.78
CA VAL A 82 0.31 -26.71 6.99
C VAL A 82 -1.17 -27.14 7.09
N ILE A 83 -1.92 -27.10 5.98
CA ILE A 83 -3.31 -27.55 5.97
C ILE A 83 -3.43 -29.04 6.32
N GLU A 84 -2.54 -29.90 5.82
CA GLU A 84 -2.54 -31.33 6.15
C GLU A 84 -2.18 -31.56 7.63
N ARG A 85 -1.20 -30.83 8.20
CA ARG A 85 -0.92 -30.86 9.63
C ARG A 85 -2.11 -30.40 10.48
N ALA A 86 -2.81 -29.35 10.01
CA ALA A 86 -4.01 -28.86 10.68
C ALA A 86 -5.14 -29.91 10.69
N LYS A 87 -5.33 -30.62 9.58
CA LYS A 87 -6.30 -31.74 9.50
C LYS A 87 -5.96 -32.85 10.50
N SER A 88 -4.68 -33.26 10.55
CA SER A 88 -4.24 -34.30 11.46
C SER A 88 -4.43 -33.93 12.93
N ASN A 89 -4.12 -32.70 13.30
CA ASN A 89 -4.28 -32.20 14.67
C ASN A 89 -5.75 -32.05 15.10
N ARG A 90 -6.66 -31.85 14.17
CA ARG A 90 -8.11 -31.73 14.44
C ARG A 90 -8.72 -33.01 14.99
N PHE A 91 -8.12 -34.18 14.74
CA PHE A 91 -8.56 -35.45 15.35
C PHE A 91 -8.33 -35.50 16.87
N PHE A 92 -7.44 -34.64 17.39
CA PHE A 92 -7.07 -34.61 18.81
C PHE A 92 -7.55 -33.35 19.54
N SER A 93 -8.08 -32.34 18.84
CA SER A 93 -8.53 -31.07 19.40
C SER A 93 -9.87 -30.65 18.81
N SER A 94 -10.77 -30.16 19.65
CA SER A 94 -12.10 -29.65 19.23
C SER A 94 -12.03 -28.25 18.57
N ALA A 95 -10.93 -27.51 18.73
CA ALA A 95 -10.76 -26.18 18.19
C ALA A 95 -9.98 -26.19 16.86
N SER A 96 -10.45 -25.42 15.89
CA SER A 96 -9.73 -25.25 14.62
C SER A 96 -8.43 -24.48 14.85
N PRO A 97 -7.28 -24.98 14.38
CA PRO A 97 -6.00 -24.26 14.51
C PRO A 97 -6.04 -22.95 13.75
N ILE A 98 -5.29 -21.97 14.24
CA ILE A 98 -5.13 -20.68 13.58
C ILE A 98 -4.00 -20.77 12.57
N LEU A 99 -4.28 -20.38 11.33
CA LEU A 99 -3.29 -20.16 10.29
C LEU A 99 -3.11 -18.64 10.12
N PHE A 100 -1.97 -18.14 10.55
CA PHE A 100 -1.58 -16.75 10.35
C PHE A 100 -0.73 -16.61 9.08
N ILE A 101 -1.13 -15.69 8.22
CA ILE A 101 -0.39 -15.36 6.99
C ILE A 101 -0.01 -13.88 7.05
N ASP A 102 1.29 -13.62 7.24
CA ASP A 102 1.82 -12.27 7.19
C ASP A 102 2.00 -11.81 5.75
N GLU A 103 1.65 -10.55 5.47
CA GLU A 103 1.69 -9.92 4.15
C GLU A 103 0.95 -10.74 3.08
N ILE A 104 -0.28 -11.16 3.38
CA ILE A 104 -1.09 -12.05 2.51
C ILE A 104 -1.26 -11.52 1.08
N HIS A 105 -1.13 -10.20 0.87
CA HIS A 105 -1.17 -9.57 -0.45
C HIS A 105 -0.02 -10.03 -1.38
N ARG A 106 1.07 -10.54 -0.82
CA ARG A 106 2.20 -11.08 -1.60
C ARG A 106 1.98 -12.52 -2.07
N PHE A 107 0.95 -13.19 -1.59
CA PHE A 107 0.58 -14.49 -2.12
C PHE A 107 -0.01 -14.35 -3.53
N SER A 108 0.47 -15.16 -4.47
CA SER A 108 -0.13 -15.30 -5.78
C SER A 108 -1.59 -15.75 -5.67
N LYS A 109 -2.40 -15.49 -6.69
CA LYS A 109 -3.81 -15.94 -6.74
C LYS A 109 -3.94 -17.45 -6.50
N SER A 110 -3.03 -18.26 -7.05
CA SER A 110 -3.02 -19.72 -6.86
C SER A 110 -2.74 -20.14 -5.41
N GLN A 111 -1.88 -19.39 -4.69
CA GLN A 111 -1.62 -19.63 -3.26
C GLN A 111 -2.84 -19.27 -2.42
N GLN A 112 -3.49 -18.15 -2.72
CA GLN A 112 -4.72 -17.73 -2.04
C GLN A 112 -5.88 -18.72 -2.33
N ASP A 113 -6.02 -19.19 -3.57
CA ASP A 113 -7.02 -20.22 -3.93
C ASP A 113 -6.83 -21.51 -3.14
N SER A 114 -5.60 -21.92 -2.87
CA SER A 114 -5.31 -23.13 -2.09
C SER A 114 -5.81 -23.09 -0.64
N LEU A 115 -6.08 -21.90 -0.11
CA LEU A 115 -6.62 -21.68 1.24
C LEU A 115 -8.14 -21.86 1.29
N LEU A 116 -8.86 -21.64 0.18
CA LEU A 116 -10.34 -21.56 0.16
C LEU A 116 -11.00 -22.78 0.78
N GLY A 117 -10.60 -23.98 0.35
CA GLY A 117 -11.19 -25.20 0.85
C GLY A 117 -10.96 -25.47 2.34
N ALA A 118 -9.81 -25.03 2.87
CA ALA A 118 -9.49 -25.18 4.27
C ALA A 118 -10.25 -24.17 5.16
N VAL A 119 -10.40 -22.95 4.69
CA VAL A 119 -11.17 -21.88 5.36
C VAL A 119 -12.66 -22.22 5.35
N GLU A 120 -13.21 -22.62 4.19
CA GLU A 120 -14.63 -22.93 4.03
C GLU A 120 -15.08 -24.10 4.88
N LYS A 121 -14.27 -25.15 4.96
CA LYS A 121 -14.55 -26.35 5.77
C LYS A 121 -14.17 -26.17 7.26
N GLY A 122 -13.70 -25.00 7.66
CA GLY A 122 -13.24 -24.72 9.02
C GLY A 122 -12.08 -25.62 9.48
N ILE A 123 -11.25 -26.11 8.54
CA ILE A 123 -10.06 -26.91 8.87
C ILE A 123 -9.03 -26.02 9.59
N VAL A 124 -8.94 -24.77 9.18
CA VAL A 124 -8.17 -23.73 9.83
C VAL A 124 -9.03 -22.47 10.00
N THR A 125 -8.75 -21.68 11.03
CA THR A 125 -9.20 -20.30 11.13
C THR A 125 -8.10 -19.41 10.57
N LEU A 126 -8.36 -18.74 9.45
CA LEU A 126 -7.41 -17.88 8.80
C LEU A 126 -7.36 -16.50 9.48
N ILE A 127 -6.16 -16.06 9.83
CA ILE A 127 -5.87 -14.67 10.16
C ILE A 127 -4.86 -14.15 9.14
N GLY A 128 -5.32 -13.36 8.15
CA GLY A 128 -4.44 -12.70 7.19
C GLY A 128 -4.02 -11.33 7.73
N ALA A 129 -2.76 -10.93 7.52
CA ALA A 129 -2.30 -9.57 7.78
C ALA A 129 -1.81 -8.94 6.48
N THR A 130 -2.10 -7.64 6.29
CA THR A 130 -1.68 -6.89 5.12
C THR A 130 -1.52 -5.41 5.42
N THR A 131 -0.56 -4.78 4.76
CA THR A 131 -0.40 -3.32 4.71
C THR A 131 -1.11 -2.70 3.51
N GLU A 132 -1.36 -3.49 2.47
CA GLU A 132 -2.01 -3.07 1.23
C GLU A 132 -3.54 -3.21 1.32
N ASN A 133 -4.26 -2.47 0.45
CA ASN A 133 -5.74 -2.54 0.43
C ASN A 133 -6.21 -3.94 -0.02
N PRO A 134 -6.83 -4.71 0.87
CA PRO A 134 -7.21 -6.09 0.57
C PRO A 134 -8.25 -6.23 -0.55
N SER A 135 -9.00 -5.16 -0.85
CA SER A 135 -9.99 -5.18 -1.95
C SER A 135 -9.36 -5.35 -3.33
N PHE A 136 -8.08 -4.99 -3.48
CA PHE A 136 -7.33 -5.14 -4.73
C PHE A 136 -6.42 -6.36 -4.74
N GLU A 137 -5.86 -6.71 -3.58
CA GLU A 137 -4.77 -7.68 -3.46
C GLU A 137 -5.24 -9.07 -3.02
N VAL A 138 -6.37 -9.15 -2.35
CA VAL A 138 -6.92 -10.44 -1.91
C VAL A 138 -8.06 -10.87 -2.83
N ILE A 139 -8.04 -12.14 -3.24
CA ILE A 139 -9.08 -12.67 -4.15
C ILE A 139 -10.47 -12.57 -3.52
N ARG A 140 -11.46 -12.22 -4.32
CA ARG A 140 -12.86 -12.06 -3.88
C ARG A 140 -13.44 -13.30 -3.15
N PRO A 141 -13.18 -14.54 -3.60
CA PRO A 141 -13.67 -15.72 -2.88
C PRO A 141 -13.14 -15.84 -1.45
N LEU A 142 -11.89 -15.39 -1.19
CA LEU A 142 -11.31 -15.40 0.16
C LEU A 142 -11.88 -14.25 1.01
N LEU A 143 -12.00 -13.06 0.43
CA LEU A 143 -12.64 -11.91 1.11
C LEU A 143 -14.08 -12.18 1.54
N SER A 144 -14.86 -12.90 0.72
CA SER A 144 -16.25 -13.24 1.07
C SER A 144 -16.38 -14.20 2.27
N ARG A 145 -15.29 -14.86 2.66
CA ARG A 145 -15.23 -15.81 3.78
C ARG A 145 -14.52 -15.26 5.01
N CYS A 146 -13.97 -14.07 4.90
CA CYS A 146 -13.21 -13.42 5.97
C CYS A 146 -13.86 -12.09 6.38
N GLN A 147 -13.86 -11.80 7.66
CA GLN A 147 -14.18 -10.46 8.14
C GLN A 147 -12.97 -9.55 7.93
N LEU A 148 -13.18 -8.26 7.70
CA LEU A 148 -12.11 -7.28 7.56
C LEU A 148 -12.06 -6.38 8.79
N TYR A 149 -10.91 -6.34 9.46
CA TYR A 149 -10.65 -5.43 10.56
C TYR A 149 -9.55 -4.44 10.19
N VAL A 150 -9.84 -3.16 10.36
CA VAL A 150 -8.91 -2.08 10.03
C VAL A 150 -8.19 -1.65 11.31
N LEU A 151 -6.88 -1.82 11.33
CA LEU A 151 -6.02 -1.28 12.38
C LEU A 151 -5.61 0.14 12.00
N LYS A 152 -5.75 1.05 12.94
CA LYS A 152 -5.36 2.46 12.79
C LYS A 152 -3.88 2.65 13.13
N PRO A 153 -3.22 3.70 12.60
CA PRO A 153 -1.95 4.15 13.15
C PRO A 153 -2.03 4.32 14.67
N LEU A 154 -0.95 4.08 15.37
CA LEU A 154 -0.88 4.36 16.80
C LEU A 154 -0.85 5.88 17.02
N GLU A 155 -1.67 6.33 17.96
CA GLU A 155 -1.73 7.75 18.33
C GLU A 155 -0.51 8.14 19.20
N LYS A 156 -0.26 9.44 19.32
CA LYS A 156 0.87 9.96 20.12
C LYS A 156 0.89 9.38 21.55
N ASP A 157 -0.27 9.33 22.19
CA ASP A 157 -0.39 8.83 23.57
C ASP A 157 -0.10 7.32 23.68
N ASP A 158 -0.51 6.53 22.69
CA ASP A 158 -0.19 5.10 22.60
C ASP A 158 1.33 4.87 22.51
N LEU A 159 2.01 5.67 21.70
CA LEU A 159 3.45 5.59 21.50
C LEU A 159 4.22 6.03 22.73
N ILE A 160 3.77 7.07 23.42
CA ILE A 160 4.37 7.51 24.71
C ILE A 160 4.17 6.43 25.78
N GLN A 161 3.00 5.84 25.87
CA GLN A 161 2.72 4.74 26.77
C GLN A 161 3.63 3.54 26.49
N LEU A 162 3.90 3.24 25.21
CA LEU A 162 4.81 2.18 24.80
C LEU A 162 6.25 2.45 25.27
N LEU A 163 6.75 3.69 25.13
CA LEU A 163 8.07 4.09 25.61
C LEU A 163 8.17 3.96 27.13
N GLN A 164 7.18 4.45 27.86
CA GLN A 164 7.15 4.37 29.32
C GLN A 164 7.13 2.91 29.80
N ARG A 165 6.31 2.07 29.15
CA ARG A 165 6.29 0.64 29.44
C ARG A 165 7.64 0.00 29.14
N ALA A 166 8.29 0.35 28.03
CA ALA A 166 9.61 -0.19 27.68
C ALA A 166 10.65 0.10 28.79
N ILE A 167 10.72 1.35 29.23
CA ILE A 167 11.68 1.79 30.26
C ILE A 167 11.41 1.10 31.62
N THR A 168 10.14 0.90 31.99
CA THR A 168 9.76 0.39 33.31
C THR A 168 9.74 -1.13 33.40
N THR A 169 9.47 -1.85 32.31
CA THR A 169 9.23 -3.29 32.33
C THR A 169 10.34 -4.13 31.69
N ASP A 170 11.13 -3.58 30.78
CA ASP A 170 12.21 -4.35 30.15
C ASP A 170 13.33 -4.70 31.14
N VAL A 171 13.83 -5.92 31.05
CA VAL A 171 14.80 -6.47 32.00
C VAL A 171 16.13 -5.71 32.02
N GLU A 172 16.53 -5.13 30.87
CA GLU A 172 17.78 -4.39 30.77
C GLU A 172 17.57 -2.90 31.02
N LEU A 173 16.53 -2.31 30.42
CA LEU A 173 16.29 -0.86 30.53
C LEU A 173 15.96 -0.43 31.96
N LYS A 174 15.24 -1.24 32.73
CA LYS A 174 14.90 -0.94 34.13
C LYS A 174 16.09 -0.87 35.07
N LYS A 175 17.28 -1.37 34.66
CA LYS A 175 18.52 -1.28 35.45
C LYS A 175 19.18 0.10 35.32
N LEU A 176 18.78 0.86 34.30
CA LEU A 176 19.32 2.17 33.97
C LEU A 176 18.38 3.27 34.47
N HIS A 177 18.94 4.43 34.82
CA HIS A 177 18.15 5.60 35.15
C HIS A 177 17.85 6.40 33.88
N ILE A 178 16.76 6.00 33.18
CA ILE A 178 16.34 6.65 31.92
C ILE A 178 15.29 7.70 32.23
N ASN A 179 15.60 8.96 31.91
CA ASN A 179 14.71 10.09 32.02
C ASN A 179 14.25 10.55 30.61
N LEU A 180 13.00 10.28 30.27
CA LEU A 180 12.40 10.66 28.99
C LEU A 180 11.92 12.11 29.08
N LYS A 181 12.79 13.10 28.75
CA LYS A 181 12.47 14.53 28.81
C LYS A 181 11.66 14.98 27.60
N GLU A 182 12.03 14.53 26.41
CA GLU A 182 11.41 14.88 25.14
C GLU A 182 11.17 13.61 24.32
N THR A 183 10.11 13.63 23.50
CA THR A 183 9.69 12.46 22.73
C THR A 183 9.41 12.76 21.26
N ASP A 184 9.34 14.02 20.87
CA ASP A 184 8.85 14.43 19.55
C ASP A 184 9.76 13.93 18.42
N ALA A 185 11.09 13.91 18.61
CA ALA A 185 12.01 13.32 17.64
C ALA A 185 11.77 11.81 17.48
N MET A 186 11.67 11.06 18.60
CA MET A 186 11.42 9.60 18.54
C MET A 186 10.10 9.30 17.86
N LEU A 187 9.05 10.03 18.19
CA LEU A 187 7.72 9.86 17.60
C LEU A 187 7.73 10.18 16.10
N ARG A 188 8.33 11.29 15.72
CA ARG A 188 8.50 11.70 14.34
C ARG A 188 9.25 10.65 13.52
N TYR A 189 10.38 10.18 14.03
CA TYR A 189 11.20 9.22 13.33
C TYR A 189 10.64 7.78 13.32
N SER A 190 9.78 7.43 14.25
CA SER A 190 9.07 6.15 14.22
C SER A 190 7.94 6.11 13.19
N GLY A 191 7.38 7.27 12.83
CA GLY A 191 6.25 7.36 11.90
C GLY A 191 5.03 6.55 12.34
N GLY A 192 4.80 6.38 13.65
CA GLY A 192 3.70 5.59 14.19
C GLY A 192 3.94 4.07 14.24
N ASP A 193 5.14 3.60 13.86
CA ASP A 193 5.53 2.20 13.94
C ASP A 193 6.13 1.88 15.31
N ALA A 194 5.44 1.04 16.10
CA ALA A 194 5.86 0.65 17.44
C ALA A 194 7.21 -0.08 17.45
N ARG A 195 7.47 -0.95 16.48
CA ARG A 195 8.74 -1.69 16.38
C ARG A 195 9.89 -0.74 16.14
N LYS A 196 9.70 0.21 15.24
CA LYS A 196 10.69 1.22 14.91
C LYS A 196 10.95 2.15 16.09
N LEU A 197 9.90 2.56 16.81
CA LEU A 197 10.02 3.37 18.02
C LEU A 197 10.90 2.68 19.09
N LEU A 198 10.65 1.39 19.34
CA LEU A 198 11.44 0.62 20.30
C LEU A 198 12.88 0.39 19.83
N ASN A 199 13.12 0.21 18.54
CA ASN A 199 14.47 0.13 17.99
C ASN A 199 15.24 1.45 18.14
N ILE A 200 14.57 2.60 17.94
CA ILE A 200 15.17 3.92 18.19
C ILE A 200 15.52 4.06 19.67
N LEU A 201 14.62 3.72 20.58
CA LEU A 201 14.89 3.75 22.01
C LEU A 201 16.10 2.87 22.37
N GLN A 202 16.15 1.64 21.85
CA GLN A 202 17.26 0.71 22.08
C GLN A 202 18.58 1.31 21.58
N LEU A 203 18.61 1.84 20.34
CA LEU A 203 19.79 2.45 19.76
C LEU A 203 20.31 3.63 20.59
N VAL A 204 19.43 4.53 21.01
CA VAL A 204 19.80 5.70 21.81
C VAL A 204 20.37 5.26 23.14
N VAL A 205 19.73 4.33 23.84
CA VAL A 205 20.20 3.85 25.13
C VAL A 205 21.53 3.10 25.02
N GLU A 206 21.69 2.21 24.03
CA GLU A 206 22.95 1.46 23.80
C GLU A 206 24.12 2.35 23.38
N SER A 207 23.86 3.54 22.84
CA SER A 207 24.90 4.50 22.46
C SER A 207 25.42 5.35 23.63
N GLU A 208 24.78 5.28 24.79
CA GLU A 208 25.18 6.02 26.00
C GLU A 208 25.91 5.10 26.98
N SER A 209 26.98 5.63 27.58
CA SER A 209 27.80 4.89 28.57
C SER A 209 27.47 5.28 30.00
N ASN A 210 26.55 6.21 30.22
CA ASN A 210 26.22 6.76 31.52
C ASN A 210 25.11 5.95 32.19
N GLU A 211 25.17 5.79 33.52
CA GLU A 211 24.11 5.15 34.30
C GLU A 211 22.80 5.94 34.32
N THR A 212 22.89 7.26 34.11
CA THR A 212 21.73 8.14 33.97
C THR A 212 21.70 8.70 32.57
N ILE A 213 20.61 8.40 31.85
CA ILE A 213 20.41 8.78 30.43
C ILE A 213 19.25 9.76 30.35
N GLU A 214 19.50 10.98 29.92
CA GLU A 214 18.46 11.97 29.64
C GLU A 214 18.14 11.96 28.16
N ILE A 215 16.98 11.45 27.79
CA ILE A 215 16.54 11.38 26.37
C ILE A 215 15.92 12.73 26.01
N THR A 216 16.61 13.46 25.14
CA THR A 216 16.14 14.70 24.52
C THR A 216 16.03 14.51 23.02
N ASP A 217 15.28 15.37 22.32
CA ASP A 217 15.15 15.34 20.86
C ASP A 217 16.49 15.54 20.17
N GLU A 218 17.35 16.41 20.71
CA GLU A 218 18.70 16.63 20.20
C GLU A 218 19.56 15.37 20.27
N LEU A 219 19.53 14.65 21.42
CA LEU A 219 20.25 13.38 21.57
C LEU A 219 19.78 12.36 20.54
N VAL A 220 18.48 12.19 20.40
CA VAL A 220 17.87 11.28 19.42
C VAL A 220 18.34 11.57 18.01
N VAL A 221 18.24 12.84 17.57
CA VAL A 221 18.67 13.25 16.24
C VAL A 221 20.15 12.97 16.02
N ASN A 222 21.01 13.33 16.97
CA ASN A 222 22.46 13.12 16.88
C ASN A 222 22.82 11.64 16.76
N ARG A 223 22.17 10.75 17.53
CA ARG A 223 22.44 9.30 17.49
C ARG A 223 21.94 8.65 16.22
N LEU A 224 20.79 9.09 15.70
CA LEU A 224 20.27 8.62 14.44
C LEU A 224 21.14 9.06 13.25
N GLN A 225 21.66 10.29 13.24
CA GLN A 225 22.56 10.77 12.19
C GLN A 225 23.91 10.04 12.18
N GLN A 226 24.43 9.62 13.33
CA GLN A 226 25.65 8.84 13.44
C GLN A 226 25.51 7.38 12.99
N ASN A 227 24.27 6.86 12.88
CA ASN A 227 23.96 5.51 12.45
C ASN A 227 22.99 5.49 11.26
N PRO A 228 23.40 5.96 10.07
CA PRO A 228 22.49 6.05 8.91
C PRO A 228 21.98 4.68 8.41
N LEU A 229 22.66 3.57 8.73
CA LEU A 229 22.23 2.22 8.39
C LEU A 229 21.11 1.67 9.29
N ALA A 230 20.98 2.17 10.51
CA ALA A 230 19.83 1.87 11.38
C ALA A 230 18.59 2.68 10.98
N TYR A 231 18.78 3.65 10.12
CA TYR A 231 17.82 4.65 9.72
C TYR A 231 17.17 4.31 8.38
N ASP A 232 16.05 3.66 8.48
CA ASP A 232 14.88 3.79 7.61
C ASP A 232 14.90 3.44 6.12
N LYS A 233 14.61 2.17 5.83
CA LYS A 233 14.08 1.79 4.50
C LYS A 233 12.56 2.07 4.33
N GLN A 234 11.82 2.53 5.34
CA GLN A 234 10.33 2.64 5.32
C GLN A 234 9.73 3.78 6.14
N GLY A 235 10.48 4.82 6.56
CA GLY A 235 9.98 5.89 7.42
C GLY A 235 9.64 7.22 6.72
N GLU A 236 9.24 8.20 7.52
CA GLU A 236 8.76 9.53 7.08
C GLU A 236 9.78 10.26 6.18
N MET A 237 11.09 10.16 6.49
CA MET A 237 12.14 10.75 5.65
C MET A 237 12.24 10.08 4.27
N HIS A 238 11.91 8.80 4.15
CA HIS A 238 11.80 8.13 2.86
C HIS A 238 10.66 8.73 2.02
N TYR A 239 9.48 8.94 2.63
CA TYR A 239 8.35 9.59 1.95
C TYR A 239 8.64 11.06 1.61
N ASP A 240 9.36 11.77 2.48
CA ASP A 240 9.78 13.16 2.22
C ASP A 240 10.74 13.25 1.04
N ILE A 241 11.74 12.37 0.96
CA ILE A 241 12.69 12.32 -0.14
C ILE A 241 11.98 11.97 -1.46
N ILE A 242 11.08 10.96 -1.45
CA ILE A 242 10.27 10.59 -2.61
C ILE A 242 9.39 11.77 -3.04
N SER A 243 8.75 12.44 -2.09
CA SER A 243 7.92 13.60 -2.35
C SER A 243 8.73 14.76 -2.95
N ALA A 244 9.93 15.02 -2.43
CA ALA A 244 10.85 16.02 -2.96
C ALA A 244 11.32 15.64 -4.38
N PHE A 245 11.65 14.37 -4.63
CA PHE A 245 12.02 13.86 -5.94
C PHE A 245 10.92 14.11 -6.98
N ILE A 246 9.69 13.68 -6.70
CA ILE A 246 8.54 13.85 -7.60
C ILE A 246 8.26 15.34 -7.82
N LYS A 247 8.27 16.15 -6.76
CA LYS A 247 8.02 17.60 -6.85
C LYS A 247 9.09 18.32 -7.63
N SER A 248 10.35 17.87 -7.59
CA SER A 248 11.44 18.44 -8.39
C SER A 248 11.25 18.15 -9.87
N ILE A 249 10.87 16.93 -10.25
CA ILE A 249 10.52 16.58 -11.63
C ILE A 249 9.34 17.43 -12.11
N ARG A 250 8.27 17.52 -11.31
CA ARG A 250 7.07 18.33 -11.59
C ARG A 250 7.42 19.81 -11.72
N GLY A 251 8.30 20.32 -10.87
CA GLY A 251 8.79 21.68 -10.84
C GLY A 251 9.84 22.00 -11.91
N SER A 252 10.22 21.02 -12.75
CA SER A 252 11.21 21.19 -13.83
C SER A 252 12.61 21.57 -13.33
N ASP A 253 13.02 21.03 -12.18
CA ASP A 253 14.36 21.16 -11.63
C ASP A 253 15.11 19.82 -11.72
N PRO A 254 15.93 19.61 -12.79
CA PRO A 254 16.66 18.37 -12.98
C PRO A 254 17.77 18.15 -11.94
N ASP A 255 18.40 19.22 -11.44
CA ASP A 255 19.47 19.11 -10.47
C ASP A 255 18.96 18.66 -9.11
N ALA A 256 17.86 19.26 -8.63
CA ALA A 256 17.18 18.83 -7.42
C ALA A 256 16.62 17.39 -7.57
N ALA A 257 16.05 17.04 -8.71
CA ALA A 257 15.56 15.70 -8.96
C ALA A 257 16.67 14.65 -8.89
N LEU A 258 17.82 14.91 -9.53
CA LEU A 258 19.00 14.03 -9.46
C LEU A 258 19.55 13.94 -8.02
N TYR A 259 19.59 15.03 -7.28
CA TYR A 259 20.04 15.03 -5.89
C TYR A 259 19.15 14.15 -5.00
N TRP A 260 17.84 14.29 -5.09
CA TRP A 260 16.91 13.48 -4.31
C TRP A 260 16.94 12.01 -4.74
N MET A 261 17.09 11.74 -6.03
CA MET A 261 17.30 10.37 -6.53
C MET A 261 18.59 9.75 -5.97
N ALA A 262 19.70 10.48 -5.98
CA ALA A 262 20.96 10.01 -5.42
C ALA A 262 20.82 9.70 -3.92
N ARG A 263 20.09 10.53 -3.16
CA ARG A 263 19.78 10.24 -1.75
C ARG A 263 18.96 8.97 -1.55
N MET A 264 18.03 8.65 -2.46
CA MET A 264 17.30 7.37 -2.43
C MET A 264 18.24 6.19 -2.68
N ILE A 265 19.14 6.32 -3.66
CA ILE A 265 20.14 5.29 -4.00
C ILE A 265 21.07 5.00 -2.84
N GLU A 266 21.66 6.05 -2.24
CA GLU A 266 22.55 5.94 -1.06
C GLU A 266 21.79 5.41 0.17
N GLY A 267 20.48 5.68 0.29
CA GLY A 267 19.60 5.10 1.29
C GLY A 267 19.25 3.62 1.04
N GLY A 268 19.76 3.02 -0.04
CA GLY A 268 19.56 1.61 -0.39
C GLY A 268 18.18 1.31 -0.97
N GLU A 269 17.53 2.29 -1.60
CA GLU A 269 16.27 2.08 -2.29
C GLU A 269 16.41 1.13 -3.47
N GLN A 270 15.36 0.37 -3.74
CA GLN A 270 15.36 -0.55 -4.85
C GLN A 270 15.25 0.22 -6.18
N PRO A 271 16.03 -0.16 -7.22
CA PRO A 271 16.05 0.58 -8.48
C PRO A 271 14.70 0.58 -9.19
N GLU A 272 13.95 -0.51 -9.10
CA GLU A 272 12.60 -0.64 -9.65
C GLU A 272 11.57 0.26 -8.95
N PHE A 273 11.78 0.58 -7.68
CA PHE A 273 10.93 1.55 -6.98
C PHE A 273 11.09 2.95 -7.56
N ILE A 274 12.34 3.39 -7.76
CA ILE A 274 12.65 4.68 -8.36
C ILE A 274 12.11 4.75 -9.79
N ALA A 275 12.34 3.70 -10.59
CA ALA A 275 11.85 3.58 -11.96
C ALA A 275 10.32 3.69 -12.02
N ARG A 276 9.60 3.05 -11.10
CA ARG A 276 8.14 3.12 -11.00
C ARG A 276 7.66 4.55 -10.77
N ARG A 277 8.36 5.34 -9.94
CA ARG A 277 8.02 6.75 -9.72
C ARG A 277 8.21 7.59 -10.98
N LEU A 278 9.24 7.32 -11.76
CA LEU A 278 9.45 7.97 -13.06
C LEU A 278 8.32 7.65 -14.05
N VAL A 279 7.88 6.39 -14.14
CA VAL A 279 6.73 6.00 -14.99
C VAL A 279 5.44 6.72 -14.58
N ILE A 280 5.18 6.83 -13.27
CA ILE A 280 4.02 7.56 -12.76
C ILE A 280 4.11 9.04 -13.12
N SER A 281 5.24 9.72 -12.83
CA SER A 281 5.44 11.13 -13.17
C SER A 281 5.36 11.40 -14.67
N ALA A 282 5.82 10.48 -15.52
CA ALA A 282 5.70 10.59 -16.96
C ALA A 282 4.23 10.68 -17.43
N SER A 283 3.33 9.96 -16.77
CA SER A 283 1.89 9.96 -17.09
C SER A 283 1.13 11.08 -16.38
N GLU A 284 1.46 11.35 -15.11
CA GLU A 284 0.75 12.32 -14.26
C GLU A 284 1.12 13.77 -14.58
N ASP A 285 2.44 14.04 -14.71
CA ASP A 285 2.95 15.40 -14.78
C ASP A 285 3.31 15.85 -16.20
N ILE A 286 3.79 14.94 -17.07
CA ILE A 286 4.14 15.25 -18.46
C ILE A 286 2.99 14.94 -19.40
N GLY A 287 2.40 13.76 -19.30
CA GLY A 287 1.20 13.36 -20.02
C GLY A 287 1.23 13.68 -21.52
N LEU A 288 0.19 14.33 -22.00
CA LEU A 288 0.00 14.65 -23.41
C LEU A 288 0.92 15.78 -23.94
N ALA A 289 1.60 16.52 -23.05
CA ALA A 289 2.56 17.53 -23.48
C ALA A 289 3.79 16.91 -24.15
N ASN A 290 4.18 15.68 -23.76
CA ASN A 290 5.24 14.91 -24.40
C ASN A 290 4.99 13.40 -24.24
N PRO A 291 4.26 12.75 -25.18
CA PRO A 291 3.95 11.32 -25.11
C PRO A 291 5.18 10.39 -25.06
N ASN A 292 6.35 10.84 -25.54
CA ASN A 292 7.58 10.06 -25.47
C ASN A 292 8.09 9.88 -24.03
N ALA A 293 7.64 10.72 -23.12
CA ALA A 293 8.05 10.64 -21.70
C ALA A 293 7.71 9.27 -21.10
N LEU A 294 6.49 8.78 -21.32
CA LEU A 294 6.06 7.47 -20.85
C LEU A 294 6.84 6.33 -21.51
N LEU A 295 7.14 6.44 -22.81
CA LEU A 295 7.92 5.44 -23.54
C LEU A 295 9.35 5.33 -22.98
N LEU A 296 10.00 6.47 -22.75
CA LEU A 296 11.35 6.51 -22.16
C LEU A 296 11.36 5.98 -20.72
N ALA A 297 10.39 6.39 -19.92
CA ALA A 297 10.29 5.92 -18.54
C ALA A 297 10.07 4.40 -18.45
N ASN A 298 9.26 3.81 -19.33
CA ASN A 298 9.08 2.36 -19.43
C ASN A 298 10.35 1.67 -19.92
N ALA A 299 11.04 2.22 -20.92
CA ALA A 299 12.32 1.66 -21.37
C ALA A 299 13.37 1.68 -20.26
N ALA A 300 13.43 2.75 -19.47
CA ALA A 300 14.30 2.83 -18.29
C ALA A 300 13.90 1.78 -17.23
N PHE A 301 12.60 1.59 -16.96
CA PHE A 301 12.11 0.56 -16.05
C PHE A 301 12.55 -0.84 -16.50
N ASP A 302 12.33 -1.20 -17.76
CA ASP A 302 12.72 -2.49 -18.31
C ASP A 302 14.25 -2.70 -18.28
N THR A 303 15.01 -1.63 -18.52
CA THR A 303 16.47 -1.65 -18.43
C THR A 303 16.92 -1.95 -17.01
N VAL A 304 16.37 -1.23 -16.04
CA VAL A 304 16.66 -1.42 -14.61
C VAL A 304 16.41 -2.84 -14.15
N MET A 305 15.30 -3.46 -14.59
CA MET A 305 14.98 -4.87 -14.28
C MET A 305 15.99 -5.87 -14.86
N LYS A 306 16.68 -5.51 -15.93
CA LYS A 306 17.69 -6.37 -16.59
C LYS A 306 19.07 -6.23 -16.01
N ILE A 307 19.49 -5.01 -15.63
CA ILE A 307 20.88 -4.73 -15.27
C ILE A 307 21.11 -4.59 -13.75
N GLY A 308 20.10 -4.12 -12.99
CA GLY A 308 20.24 -3.91 -11.53
C GLY A 308 21.28 -2.87 -11.13
N TRP A 309 21.57 -2.79 -9.83
CA TRP A 309 22.65 -1.95 -9.30
C TRP A 309 24.04 -2.57 -9.60
N PRO A 310 25.09 -1.76 -9.82
CA PRO A 310 25.12 -0.28 -9.73
C PRO A 310 24.75 0.45 -11.03
N GLU A 311 24.68 -0.22 -12.18
CA GLU A 311 24.52 0.39 -13.51
C GLU A 311 23.13 0.99 -13.74
N ALA A 312 22.09 0.50 -13.06
CA ALA A 312 20.73 0.99 -13.16
C ALA A 312 20.63 2.51 -12.94
N ARG A 313 21.54 3.10 -12.14
CA ARG A 313 21.58 4.55 -11.88
C ARG A 313 21.69 5.39 -13.14
N ILE A 314 22.34 4.86 -14.21
CA ILE A 314 22.59 5.58 -15.45
C ILE A 314 21.27 5.78 -16.21
N ALA A 315 20.53 4.69 -16.44
CA ALA A 315 19.22 4.74 -17.11
C ALA A 315 18.18 5.54 -16.30
N LEU A 316 18.24 5.44 -14.96
CA LEU A 316 17.37 6.24 -14.09
C LEU A 316 17.69 7.73 -14.18
N ALA A 317 18.97 8.12 -14.23
CA ALA A 317 19.39 9.52 -14.37
C ALA A 317 18.96 10.10 -15.72
N GLU A 318 19.14 9.35 -16.82
CA GLU A 318 18.67 9.75 -18.15
C GLU A 318 17.17 10.03 -18.17
N ALA A 319 16.37 9.09 -17.65
CA ALA A 319 14.92 9.27 -17.57
C ALA A 319 14.54 10.44 -16.64
N CYS A 320 15.19 10.58 -15.49
CA CYS A 320 14.96 11.66 -14.54
C CYS A 320 15.15 13.03 -15.19
N VAL A 321 16.30 13.26 -15.84
CA VAL A 321 16.61 14.51 -16.53
C VAL A 321 15.61 14.79 -17.66
N TYR A 322 15.32 13.77 -18.48
CA TYR A 322 14.36 13.91 -19.58
C TYR A 322 12.97 14.33 -19.08
N LEU A 323 12.47 13.70 -18.00
CA LEU A 323 11.18 14.03 -17.41
C LEU A 323 11.18 15.43 -16.78
N ALA A 324 12.23 15.78 -16.04
CA ALA A 324 12.34 17.09 -15.41
C ALA A 324 12.37 18.23 -16.45
N THR A 325 13.06 18.02 -17.58
CA THR A 325 13.16 19.01 -18.66
C THR A 325 12.01 18.98 -19.68
N SER A 326 11.14 17.96 -19.62
CA SER A 326 9.97 17.87 -20.50
C SER A 326 8.90 18.91 -20.14
N PRO A 327 8.11 19.40 -21.11
CA PRO A 327 6.93 20.20 -20.82
C PRO A 327 5.92 19.39 -19.99
N LYS A 328 5.07 20.10 -19.25
CA LYS A 328 4.14 19.51 -18.28
C LYS A 328 2.69 19.66 -18.72
N SER A 329 1.91 18.59 -18.56
CA SER A 329 0.45 18.61 -18.64
C SER A 329 -0.13 17.49 -17.78
N ASN A 330 -1.04 17.83 -16.90
CA ASN A 330 -1.81 16.88 -16.11
C ASN A 330 -3.26 16.74 -16.59
N SER A 331 -3.57 17.17 -17.82
CA SER A 331 -4.93 17.22 -18.37
C SER A 331 -5.63 15.85 -18.34
N ALA A 332 -4.93 14.79 -18.72
CA ALA A 332 -5.44 13.42 -18.70
C ALA A 332 -5.64 12.90 -17.27
N TYR A 333 -4.74 13.25 -16.34
CA TYR A 333 -4.84 12.90 -14.92
C TYR A 333 -6.06 13.56 -14.26
N MET A 334 -6.29 14.86 -14.53
CA MET A 334 -7.48 15.56 -14.05
C MET A 334 -8.76 14.96 -14.64
N ALA A 335 -8.77 14.70 -15.94
CA ALA A 335 -9.94 14.13 -16.63
C ALA A 335 -10.38 12.77 -16.04
N ILE A 336 -9.44 11.86 -15.75
CA ILE A 336 -9.81 10.56 -15.11
C ILE A 336 -10.30 10.74 -13.68
N ASN A 337 -9.73 11.66 -12.91
CA ASN A 337 -10.20 11.94 -11.57
C ASN A 337 -11.63 12.52 -11.57
N ASP A 338 -11.92 13.46 -12.47
CA ASP A 338 -13.24 14.03 -12.65
C ASP A 338 -14.26 12.95 -13.11
N ALA A 339 -13.85 12.05 -14.01
CA ALA A 339 -14.67 10.91 -14.42
C ALA A 339 -14.98 9.97 -13.26
N LEU A 340 -13.99 9.64 -12.43
CA LEU A 340 -14.18 8.80 -11.24
C LEU A 340 -15.10 9.45 -10.22
N GLN A 341 -14.97 10.75 -10.03
CA GLN A 341 -15.86 11.51 -9.14
C GLN A 341 -17.29 11.51 -9.68
N LEU A 342 -17.47 11.81 -10.97
CA LEU A 342 -18.78 11.81 -11.62
C LEU A 342 -19.49 10.44 -11.50
N VAL A 343 -18.76 9.34 -11.71
CA VAL A 343 -19.31 7.98 -11.52
C VAL A 343 -19.75 7.72 -10.08
N LYS A 344 -18.99 8.20 -9.09
CA LYS A 344 -19.40 8.11 -7.66
C LYS A 344 -20.68 8.87 -7.37
N GLU A 345 -20.86 10.04 -7.98
CA GLU A 345 -22.02 10.89 -7.77
C GLU A 345 -23.27 10.38 -8.50
N THR A 346 -23.11 9.85 -9.72
CA THR A 346 -24.24 9.44 -10.56
C THR A 346 -24.60 7.95 -10.43
N GLY A 347 -23.71 7.14 -9.86
CA GLY A 347 -23.90 5.69 -9.76
C GLY A 347 -23.86 4.98 -11.12
N ASN A 348 -24.54 3.83 -11.20
CA ASN A 348 -24.55 2.97 -12.37
C ASN A 348 -25.61 3.43 -13.40
N LEU A 349 -25.30 4.47 -14.17
CA LEU A 349 -26.15 4.90 -15.28
C LEU A 349 -26.16 3.84 -16.41
N PRO A 350 -27.31 3.63 -17.08
CA PRO A 350 -27.40 2.62 -18.15
C PRO A 350 -26.58 3.03 -19.39
N VAL A 351 -25.94 2.04 -20.00
CA VAL A 351 -25.28 2.23 -21.29
C VAL A 351 -26.37 2.46 -22.36
N PRO A 352 -26.25 3.45 -23.26
CA PRO A 352 -27.18 3.65 -24.36
C PRO A 352 -27.39 2.38 -25.21
N LEU A 353 -28.63 2.09 -25.63
CA LEU A 353 -28.96 0.81 -26.26
C LEU A 353 -28.17 0.56 -27.55
N HIS A 354 -27.97 1.59 -28.36
CA HIS A 354 -27.20 1.50 -29.61
C HIS A 354 -25.73 1.15 -29.43
N LEU A 355 -25.16 1.41 -28.24
CA LEU A 355 -23.77 1.04 -27.91
C LEU A 355 -23.62 -0.37 -27.34
N ARG A 356 -24.74 -1.08 -27.07
CA ARG A 356 -24.71 -2.44 -26.54
C ARG A 356 -24.63 -3.45 -27.67
N ASN A 357 -23.77 -4.45 -27.53
CA ASN A 357 -23.71 -5.55 -28.50
C ASN A 357 -24.98 -6.44 -28.45
N ALA A 358 -25.45 -6.91 -29.60
CA ALA A 358 -26.61 -7.78 -29.76
C ALA A 358 -26.21 -9.20 -30.26
N PRO A 359 -25.44 -10.00 -29.49
CA PRO A 359 -24.97 -11.31 -29.91
C PRO A 359 -26.09 -12.36 -30.03
N THR A 360 -27.28 -12.09 -29.47
CA THR A 360 -28.45 -13.00 -29.53
C THR A 360 -29.64 -12.29 -30.17
N GLN A 361 -30.54 -13.11 -30.79
CA GLN A 361 -31.75 -12.58 -31.39
C GLN A 361 -32.63 -11.82 -30.38
N LEU A 362 -32.71 -12.31 -29.15
CA LEU A 362 -33.44 -11.64 -28.08
C LEU A 362 -32.88 -10.23 -27.77
N MET A 363 -31.55 -10.08 -27.73
CA MET A 363 -30.92 -8.75 -27.51
C MET A 363 -31.20 -7.82 -28.66
N SER A 364 -31.19 -8.30 -29.92
CA SER A 364 -31.59 -7.51 -31.06
C SER A 364 -33.07 -7.05 -31.00
N GLN A 365 -33.97 -7.95 -30.56
CA GLN A 365 -35.38 -7.62 -30.35
C GLN A 365 -35.58 -6.59 -29.20
N LEU A 366 -34.67 -6.51 -28.26
CA LEU A 366 -34.66 -5.51 -27.17
C LEU A 366 -34.03 -4.17 -27.60
N GLY A 367 -33.70 -4.01 -28.88
CA GLY A 367 -33.15 -2.75 -29.43
C GLY A 367 -31.66 -2.56 -29.19
N TYR A 368 -30.91 -3.62 -28.80
CA TYR A 368 -29.46 -3.53 -28.67
C TYR A 368 -28.83 -3.37 -30.06
N SER A 369 -27.84 -2.46 -30.17
CA SER A 369 -27.14 -2.07 -31.40
C SER A 369 -28.00 -1.33 -32.42
N ASP A 370 -29.28 -1.09 -32.11
CA ASP A 370 -30.18 -0.41 -33.04
C ASP A 370 -29.78 1.07 -33.17
N GLY A 371 -29.62 1.50 -34.44
CA GLY A 371 -29.19 2.86 -34.76
C GLY A 371 -27.70 3.18 -34.53
N TYR A 372 -26.86 2.18 -34.18
CA TYR A 372 -25.41 2.39 -34.09
C TYR A 372 -24.84 2.74 -35.49
N LYS A 373 -24.12 3.83 -35.55
CA LYS A 373 -23.41 4.25 -36.75
C LYS A 373 -21.94 3.88 -36.62
N TYR A 374 -21.45 3.05 -37.52
CA TYR A 374 -20.04 2.64 -37.51
C TYR A 374 -19.16 3.76 -38.09
N PRO A 375 -18.28 4.42 -37.30
CA PRO A 375 -17.58 5.61 -37.74
C PRO A 375 -16.70 5.44 -38.99
N HIS A 376 -16.15 4.22 -39.19
CA HIS A 376 -15.31 3.94 -40.36
C HIS A 376 -16.07 3.99 -41.73
N ASP A 377 -17.40 3.95 -41.71
CA ASP A 377 -18.23 4.06 -42.91
C ASP A 377 -18.45 5.54 -43.33
N PHE A 378 -17.95 6.48 -42.51
CA PHE A 378 -18.16 7.93 -42.74
C PHE A 378 -16.84 8.64 -43.02
N PRO A 379 -16.91 9.83 -43.71
CA PRO A 379 -15.75 10.66 -43.94
C PRO A 379 -15.00 10.99 -42.64
N ASN A 380 -13.68 11.06 -42.73
CA ASN A 380 -12.80 11.30 -41.59
C ASN A 380 -12.98 10.30 -40.43
N HIS A 381 -13.64 9.14 -40.67
CA HIS A 381 -13.98 8.15 -39.66
C HIS A 381 -14.74 8.73 -38.46
N TYR A 382 -15.61 9.69 -38.74
CA TYR A 382 -16.41 10.38 -37.71
C TYR A 382 -17.86 10.52 -38.15
N THR A 383 -18.77 10.34 -37.21
CA THR A 383 -20.20 10.63 -37.34
C THR A 383 -20.76 11.04 -35.96
N PRO A 384 -21.61 12.10 -35.92
CA PRO A 384 -22.24 12.48 -34.66
C PRO A 384 -23.13 11.36 -34.10
N GLN A 385 -22.85 10.91 -32.93
CA GLN A 385 -23.74 10.05 -32.14
C GLN A 385 -23.47 10.20 -30.64
N GLN A 386 -24.43 9.78 -29.82
CA GLN A 386 -24.36 9.88 -28.39
C GLN A 386 -23.54 8.69 -27.79
N TYR A 387 -22.46 8.96 -27.07
CA TYR A 387 -21.65 7.96 -26.42
C TYR A 387 -21.83 7.96 -24.90
N MET A 388 -22.15 9.11 -24.31
CA MET A 388 -22.41 9.20 -22.86
C MET A 388 -23.84 8.73 -22.54
N PRO A 389 -24.11 8.26 -21.32
CA PRO A 389 -25.48 8.08 -20.84
C PRO A 389 -26.32 9.33 -21.05
N ASP A 390 -27.63 9.17 -21.29
CA ASP A 390 -28.52 10.31 -21.60
C ASP A 390 -28.49 11.40 -20.53
N ALA A 391 -28.39 11.01 -19.26
CA ALA A 391 -28.29 11.96 -18.14
C ALA A 391 -27.00 12.80 -18.17
N LEU A 392 -25.99 12.39 -18.92
CA LEU A 392 -24.69 13.04 -19.03
C LEU A 392 -24.42 13.60 -20.42
N LYS A 393 -25.47 13.74 -21.25
CA LYS A 393 -25.34 14.28 -22.57
C LYS A 393 -24.72 15.69 -22.57
N GLY A 394 -23.62 15.85 -23.32
CA GLY A 394 -22.89 17.12 -23.42
C GLY A 394 -21.91 17.38 -22.27
N HIS A 395 -21.80 16.50 -21.31
CA HIS A 395 -20.81 16.62 -20.22
C HIS A 395 -19.39 16.44 -20.79
N ARG A 396 -18.48 17.35 -20.43
CA ARG A 396 -17.05 17.29 -20.82
C ARG A 396 -16.22 16.95 -19.59
N LEU A 397 -15.31 15.99 -19.74
CA LEU A 397 -14.39 15.54 -18.70
C LEU A 397 -12.96 15.99 -19.00
N TRP A 398 -12.56 15.98 -20.27
CA TRP A 398 -11.21 16.36 -20.64
C TRP A 398 -11.16 17.75 -21.25
N THR A 399 -10.23 18.56 -20.73
CA THR A 399 -9.86 19.86 -21.28
C THR A 399 -8.35 19.82 -21.55
N PRO A 400 -7.90 20.23 -22.77
CA PRO A 400 -6.47 20.21 -23.10
C PRO A 400 -5.68 21.15 -22.19
N GLY A 401 -4.44 20.78 -21.89
CA GLY A 401 -3.48 21.68 -21.27
C GLY A 401 -3.00 22.78 -22.22
N HIS A 402 -2.39 23.82 -21.66
CA HIS A 402 -1.91 24.98 -22.43
C HIS A 402 -0.55 24.76 -23.14
N HIS A 403 -0.25 23.51 -23.54
CA HIS A 403 0.98 23.21 -24.26
C HIS A 403 0.72 23.10 -25.78
N PRO A 404 1.60 23.68 -26.67
CA PRO A 404 1.36 23.75 -28.11
C PRO A 404 1.11 22.39 -28.79
N ILE A 405 1.72 21.30 -28.28
CA ILE A 405 1.50 19.95 -28.85
C ILE A 405 0.07 19.49 -28.54
N GLU A 406 -0.38 19.64 -27.33
CA GLU A 406 -1.71 19.22 -26.86
C GLU A 406 -2.81 20.12 -27.49
N GLU A 407 -2.57 21.42 -27.54
CA GLU A 407 -3.47 22.37 -28.21
C GLU A 407 -3.63 22.04 -29.70
N ARG A 408 -2.53 21.71 -30.40
CA ARG A 408 -2.57 21.29 -31.80
C ARG A 408 -3.38 20.01 -31.99
N GLN A 409 -3.19 19.04 -31.15
CA GLN A 409 -3.95 17.78 -31.17
C GLN A 409 -5.43 18.03 -30.92
N TYR A 410 -5.78 18.89 -29.97
CA TYR A 410 -7.14 19.30 -29.69
C TYR A 410 -7.77 20.03 -30.90
N GLN A 411 -7.07 20.97 -31.51
CA GLN A 411 -7.55 21.69 -32.70
C GLN A 411 -7.78 20.76 -33.91
N GLN A 412 -6.95 19.74 -34.07
CA GLN A 412 -7.15 18.73 -35.14
C GLN A 412 -8.40 17.90 -34.86
N TRP A 413 -8.58 17.44 -33.66
CA TRP A 413 -9.77 16.71 -33.22
C TRP A 413 -11.02 17.57 -33.32
N ASP A 414 -10.99 18.83 -32.89
CA ASP A 414 -12.11 19.77 -32.94
C ASP A 414 -12.57 20.06 -34.38
N LYS A 415 -11.63 20.18 -35.32
CA LYS A 415 -11.95 20.30 -36.76
C LYS A 415 -12.67 19.06 -37.30
N ILE A 416 -12.34 17.87 -36.87
CA ILE A 416 -13.01 16.64 -37.31
C ILE A 416 -14.47 16.66 -36.85
N ILE A 417 -14.73 17.01 -35.60
CA ILE A 417 -16.10 16.94 -35.03
C ILE A 417 -17.02 18.08 -35.46
N HIS A 418 -16.47 19.24 -35.88
CA HIS A 418 -17.27 20.39 -36.27
C HIS A 418 -17.36 20.61 -37.81
N ASN A 419 -16.48 19.99 -38.61
CA ASN A 419 -16.46 20.08 -40.06
C ASN A 419 -16.95 18.80 -40.75
N SER A 420 -17.56 17.87 -40.03
CA SER A 420 -18.07 16.60 -40.56
C SER A 420 -19.59 16.59 -40.70
#